data_3a341ffa6123f85edf6f7c0beb444c05
#
_entry.id   3a341ffa6123f85edf6f7c0beb444c05
#
_cell.length_a   1.000
_cell.length_b   1.000
_cell.length_c   1.000
_cell.angle_alpha   90.00
_cell.angle_beta   90.00
_cell.angle_gamma   90.00
#
_symmetry.space_group_name_H-M   'P 1'
#
loop_
_entity.id
_entity.type
_entity.pdbx_description
1 polymer ?
#
loop_
_entity_poly.entity_id
_entity_poly.type
_entity_poly.pdbx_seq_one_letter_code
_entity_poly.pdbx_strand_id
1 'polypeptide(L)'
;MFAKTKKYIKDKVVNNQKAKDKLYTIIFESDTKSGKAFDVILIFMIITSVLVLVIDSKNIPSWLNKVFGVMEYTFTIFFTIEYILRLYCSPQPKKYAFSLFGIIDFLSTFPIYFSFIFKGARFFLALRIIRVIRIFRVFKLFNFLNEGHNLLLALKDSMRKIVVFFLFIVVIVISIGTLMYIIENNHPDSQFVDIPTSIYWAIVTMTTVGYGDITPITQVGRFLSAVVMLIGYTTIAVPTGIVSVSMAKTYNKKNRICPKCHKIEEDDNAKYCRYCGSPIDEEQENEKTTDKSTEIEH
;
A
#
# COMPACT_ATOMS: atom_id res chain seq x y z
N MET A 1 32.86 -34.88 -29.59
CA MET A 1 31.63 -35.01 -28.74
C MET A 1 31.45 -33.82 -27.78
N PHE A 2 32.48 -33.36 -27.07
CA PHE A 2 32.45 -32.25 -26.11
C PHE A 2 32.02 -30.88 -26.66
N ALA A 3 32.36 -30.53 -27.91
CA ALA A 3 32.01 -29.24 -28.51
C ALA A 3 30.51 -29.09 -28.80
N LYS A 4 29.81 -30.17 -29.21
CA LYS A 4 28.37 -30.17 -29.46
C LYS A 4 27.58 -30.01 -28.14
N THR A 5 28.05 -30.64 -27.06
CA THR A 5 27.42 -30.55 -25.74
C THR A 5 27.55 -29.13 -25.14
N LYS A 6 28.73 -28.50 -25.31
CA LYS A 6 28.99 -27.13 -24.84
C LYS A 6 28.15 -26.08 -25.59
N LYS A 7 27.95 -26.27 -26.91
CA LYS A 7 27.08 -25.43 -27.73
C LYS A 7 25.61 -25.60 -27.32
N TYR A 8 25.15 -26.84 -27.15
CA TYR A 8 23.78 -27.14 -26.71
C TYR A 8 23.45 -26.53 -25.34
N ILE A 9 24.35 -26.61 -24.36
CA ILE A 9 24.19 -26.01 -23.02
C ILE A 9 24.15 -24.48 -23.15
N LYS A 10 25.04 -23.88 -23.97
CA LYS A 10 25.06 -22.43 -24.17
C LYS A 10 23.78 -21.92 -24.83
N ASP A 11 23.29 -22.61 -25.86
CA ASP A 11 22.05 -22.26 -26.55
C ASP A 11 20.81 -22.40 -25.62
N LYS A 12 20.81 -23.43 -24.77
CA LYS A 12 19.76 -23.65 -23.77
C LYS A 12 19.74 -22.56 -22.67
N VAL A 13 20.93 -22.13 -22.22
CA VAL A 13 21.06 -21.04 -21.23
C VAL A 13 20.60 -19.71 -21.82
N VAL A 14 21.02 -19.40 -23.06
CA VAL A 14 20.64 -18.17 -23.79
C VAL A 14 19.11 -18.14 -24.03
N ASN A 15 18.54 -19.28 -24.44
CA ASN A 15 17.11 -19.38 -24.68
C ASN A 15 16.27 -19.24 -23.37
N ASN A 16 16.80 -19.79 -22.27
CA ASN A 16 16.17 -19.64 -20.94
C ASN A 16 16.24 -18.19 -20.43
N GLN A 17 17.35 -17.47 -20.71
CA GLN A 17 17.50 -16.06 -20.38
C GLN A 17 16.50 -15.19 -21.16
N LYS A 18 16.40 -15.39 -22.48
CA LYS A 18 15.41 -14.69 -23.33
C LYS A 18 13.97 -14.94 -22.91
N ALA A 19 13.62 -16.17 -22.52
CA ALA A 19 12.31 -16.49 -21.99
C ALA A 19 12.04 -15.80 -20.67
N LYS A 20 13.04 -15.74 -19.78
CA LYS A 20 12.98 -15.04 -18.51
C LYS A 20 12.79 -13.54 -18.69
N ASP A 21 13.53 -12.91 -19.60
CA ASP A 21 13.42 -11.48 -19.90
C ASP A 21 12.05 -11.14 -20.49
N LYS A 22 11.53 -11.97 -21.40
CA LYS A 22 10.18 -11.80 -21.96
C LYS A 22 9.08 -11.94 -20.90
N LEU A 23 9.21 -12.90 -19.98
CA LEU A 23 8.28 -13.06 -18.85
C LEU A 23 8.40 -11.88 -17.88
N TYR A 24 9.61 -11.39 -17.65
CA TYR A 24 9.83 -10.19 -16.82
C TYR A 24 9.09 -8.98 -17.40
N THR A 25 9.23 -8.72 -18.69
CA THR A 25 8.53 -7.62 -19.38
C THR A 25 7.00 -7.76 -19.29
N ILE A 26 6.45 -8.98 -19.36
CA ILE A 26 5.00 -9.19 -19.24
C ILE A 26 4.50 -8.98 -17.80
N ILE A 27 5.30 -9.38 -16.80
CA ILE A 27 4.86 -9.44 -15.40
C ILE A 27 5.17 -8.13 -14.64
N PHE A 28 6.23 -7.41 -15.01
CA PHE A 28 6.70 -6.21 -14.31
C PHE A 28 6.60 -4.92 -15.12
N GLU A 29 6.47 -5.00 -16.45
CA GLU A 29 6.38 -3.85 -17.33
C GLU A 29 4.99 -3.80 -17.99
N SER A 30 4.16 -2.85 -17.55
CA SER A 30 2.78 -2.68 -18.04
C SER A 30 2.67 -2.03 -19.43
N ASP A 31 3.81 -1.71 -20.08
CA ASP A 31 3.81 -0.94 -21.34
C ASP A 31 3.44 -1.78 -22.57
N THR A 32 3.55 -3.10 -22.48
CA THR A 32 3.21 -4.01 -23.58
C THR A 32 1.72 -4.38 -23.57
N LYS A 33 1.17 -4.69 -24.76
CA LYS A 33 -0.22 -5.19 -24.88
C LYS A 33 -0.47 -6.46 -24.04
N SER A 34 0.54 -7.33 -23.96
CA SER A 34 0.50 -8.57 -23.16
C SER A 34 0.57 -8.27 -21.66
N GLY A 35 1.37 -7.31 -21.23
CA GLY A 35 1.46 -6.88 -19.83
C GLY A 35 0.13 -6.26 -19.38
N LYS A 36 -0.44 -5.34 -20.16
CA LYS A 36 -1.76 -4.75 -19.87
C LYS A 36 -2.87 -5.81 -19.76
N ALA A 37 -2.88 -6.81 -20.65
CA ALA A 37 -3.86 -7.89 -20.58
C ALA A 37 -3.67 -8.75 -19.32
N PHE A 38 -2.42 -9.04 -18.95
CA PHE A 38 -2.08 -9.77 -17.72
C PHE A 38 -2.57 -9.00 -16.49
N ASP A 39 -2.30 -7.69 -16.40
CA ASP A 39 -2.71 -6.82 -15.31
C ASP A 39 -4.24 -6.77 -15.17
N VAL A 40 -4.97 -6.59 -16.29
CA VAL A 40 -6.44 -6.58 -16.29
C VAL A 40 -7.01 -7.91 -15.79
N ILE A 41 -6.47 -9.05 -16.26
CA ILE A 41 -6.90 -10.38 -15.79
C ILE A 41 -6.64 -10.52 -14.30
N LEU A 42 -5.47 -10.09 -13.82
CA LEU A 42 -5.08 -10.17 -12.43
C LEU A 42 -5.98 -9.31 -11.53
N ILE A 43 -6.26 -8.06 -11.93
CA ILE A 43 -7.21 -7.17 -11.24
C ILE A 43 -8.59 -7.81 -11.18
N PHE A 44 -9.09 -8.35 -12.29
CA PHE A 44 -10.39 -9.03 -12.32
C PHE A 44 -10.43 -10.22 -11.37
N MET A 45 -9.39 -11.05 -11.34
CA MET A 45 -9.27 -12.19 -10.45
C MET A 45 -9.22 -11.77 -8.97
N ILE A 46 -8.50 -10.68 -8.64
CA ILE A 46 -8.44 -10.12 -7.29
C ILE A 46 -9.83 -9.66 -6.86
N ILE A 47 -10.49 -8.81 -7.66
CA ILE A 47 -11.81 -8.27 -7.33
C ILE A 47 -12.82 -9.42 -7.15
N THR A 48 -12.85 -10.36 -8.07
CA THR A 48 -13.77 -11.51 -8.00
C THR A 48 -13.49 -12.34 -6.75
N SER A 49 -12.21 -12.59 -6.39
CA SER A 49 -11.86 -13.37 -5.20
C SER A 49 -12.29 -12.67 -3.90
N VAL A 50 -12.23 -11.34 -3.86
CA VAL A 50 -12.69 -10.54 -2.71
C VAL A 50 -14.21 -10.54 -2.62
N LEU A 51 -14.92 -10.39 -3.75
CA LEU A 51 -16.37 -10.47 -3.78
C LEU A 51 -16.88 -11.84 -3.29
N VAL A 52 -16.26 -12.92 -3.74
CA VAL A 52 -16.57 -14.28 -3.25
C VAL A 52 -16.36 -14.37 -1.75
N LEU A 53 -15.26 -13.85 -1.21
CA LEU A 53 -15.01 -13.85 0.23
C LEU A 53 -16.08 -13.07 1.02
N VAL A 54 -16.53 -11.91 0.52
CA VAL A 54 -17.58 -11.11 1.15
C VAL A 54 -18.92 -11.83 1.14
N ILE A 55 -19.26 -12.48 0.03
CA ILE A 55 -20.52 -13.23 -0.09
C ILE A 55 -20.48 -14.52 0.77
N ASP A 56 -19.35 -15.22 0.82
CA ASP A 56 -19.14 -16.44 1.63
C ASP A 56 -19.29 -16.17 3.15
N SER A 57 -19.19 -14.92 3.58
CA SER A 57 -19.42 -14.52 4.98
C SER A 57 -20.89 -14.61 5.40
N LYS A 58 -21.83 -14.72 4.47
CA LYS A 58 -23.27 -14.83 4.73
C LYS A 58 -23.71 -16.27 4.83
N ASN A 59 -24.86 -16.52 5.45
CA ASN A 59 -25.51 -17.84 5.44
C ASN A 59 -26.08 -18.13 4.05
N ILE A 60 -25.27 -18.78 3.21
CA ILE A 60 -25.61 -19.13 1.84
C ILE A 60 -26.00 -20.61 1.70
N PRO A 61 -26.80 -20.99 0.70
CA PRO A 61 -27.16 -22.36 0.44
C PRO A 61 -25.95 -23.28 0.24
N SER A 62 -26.05 -24.54 0.67
CA SER A 62 -24.93 -25.50 0.65
C SER A 62 -24.31 -25.75 -0.73
N TRP A 63 -25.10 -25.62 -1.81
CA TRP A 63 -24.58 -25.77 -3.17
C TRP A 63 -23.68 -24.60 -3.59
N LEU A 64 -24.00 -23.36 -3.18
CA LEU A 64 -23.17 -22.17 -3.40
C LEU A 64 -21.86 -22.25 -2.62
N ASN A 65 -21.88 -22.76 -1.38
CA ASN A 65 -20.67 -23.01 -0.61
C ASN A 65 -19.69 -23.94 -1.33
N LYS A 66 -20.19 -24.97 -2.01
CA LYS A 66 -19.35 -25.87 -2.82
C LYS A 66 -18.73 -25.14 -4.01
N VAL A 67 -19.51 -24.33 -4.73
CA VAL A 67 -19.04 -23.54 -5.86
C VAL A 67 -17.96 -22.55 -5.40
N PHE A 68 -18.20 -21.80 -4.33
CA PHE A 68 -17.24 -20.85 -3.78
C PHE A 68 -15.96 -21.53 -3.29
N GLY A 69 -16.07 -22.73 -2.71
CA GLY A 69 -14.91 -23.54 -2.37
C GLY A 69 -14.04 -23.88 -3.59
N VAL A 70 -14.64 -24.31 -4.70
CA VAL A 70 -13.91 -24.59 -5.96
C VAL A 70 -13.26 -23.31 -6.51
N MET A 71 -14.00 -22.19 -6.53
CA MET A 71 -13.45 -20.90 -6.97
C MET A 71 -12.26 -20.47 -6.12
N GLU A 72 -12.33 -20.64 -4.81
CA GLU A 72 -11.26 -20.30 -3.87
C GLU A 72 -9.98 -21.10 -4.15
N TYR A 73 -10.09 -22.41 -4.41
CA TYR A 73 -8.94 -23.22 -4.82
C TYR A 73 -8.35 -22.73 -6.15
N THR A 74 -9.21 -22.40 -7.11
CA THR A 74 -8.79 -21.88 -8.42
C THR A 74 -8.02 -20.56 -8.27
N PHE A 75 -8.55 -19.60 -7.48
CA PHE A 75 -7.86 -18.34 -7.21
C PHE A 75 -6.52 -18.56 -6.53
N THR A 76 -6.45 -19.47 -5.55
CA THR A 76 -5.19 -19.73 -4.84
C THR A 76 -4.14 -20.34 -5.74
N ILE A 77 -4.51 -21.31 -6.59
CA ILE A 77 -3.59 -21.90 -7.58
C ILE A 77 -3.10 -20.81 -8.52
N PHE A 78 -3.98 -19.96 -9.03
CA PHE A 78 -3.63 -18.86 -9.92
C PHE A 78 -2.64 -17.89 -9.27
N PHE A 79 -2.92 -17.40 -8.06
CA PHE A 79 -2.03 -16.49 -7.34
C PHE A 79 -0.72 -17.16 -6.90
N THR A 80 -0.71 -18.47 -6.68
CA THR A 80 0.51 -19.20 -6.39
C THR A 80 1.43 -19.26 -7.61
N ILE A 81 0.85 -19.58 -8.77
CA ILE A 81 1.60 -19.59 -10.03
C ILE A 81 2.17 -18.18 -10.32
N GLU A 82 1.36 -17.15 -10.14
CA GLU A 82 1.77 -15.76 -10.31
C GLU A 82 2.94 -15.39 -9.37
N TYR A 83 2.86 -15.74 -8.09
CA TYR A 83 3.93 -15.48 -7.13
C TYR A 83 5.23 -16.22 -7.47
N ILE A 84 5.14 -17.50 -7.87
CA ILE A 84 6.30 -18.28 -8.31
C ILE A 84 6.93 -17.66 -9.56
N LEU A 85 6.13 -17.21 -10.53
CA LEU A 85 6.61 -16.56 -11.74
C LEU A 85 7.31 -15.23 -11.41
N ARG A 86 6.78 -14.43 -10.50
CA ARG A 86 7.42 -13.19 -10.02
C ARG A 86 8.77 -13.47 -9.36
N LEU A 87 8.84 -14.47 -8.48
CA LEU A 87 10.09 -14.89 -7.87
C LEU A 87 11.12 -15.38 -8.89
N TYR A 88 10.68 -16.17 -9.87
CA TYR A 88 11.54 -16.70 -10.93
C TYR A 88 12.09 -15.60 -11.83
N CYS A 89 11.26 -14.63 -12.23
CA CYS A 89 11.64 -13.56 -13.12
C CYS A 89 12.44 -12.44 -12.44
N SER A 90 12.29 -12.27 -11.12
CA SER A 90 12.97 -11.20 -10.37
C SER A 90 14.48 -11.33 -10.45
N PRO A 91 15.23 -10.23 -10.74
CA PRO A 91 16.71 -10.23 -10.73
C PRO A 91 17.28 -10.57 -9.35
N GLN A 92 16.58 -10.22 -8.29
CA GLN A 92 16.95 -10.46 -6.89
C GLN A 92 15.79 -11.12 -6.11
N PRO A 93 15.57 -12.45 -6.28
CA PRO A 93 14.39 -13.12 -5.73
C PRO A 93 14.28 -13.03 -4.21
N LYS A 94 15.39 -13.08 -3.48
CA LYS A 94 15.40 -12.91 -2.02
C LYS A 94 14.95 -11.51 -1.60
N LYS A 95 15.43 -10.47 -2.28
CA LYS A 95 15.05 -9.09 -1.98
C LYS A 95 13.58 -8.84 -2.33
N TYR A 96 13.07 -9.45 -3.40
CA TYR A 96 11.65 -9.40 -3.75
C TYR A 96 10.80 -10.11 -2.70
N ALA A 97 11.14 -11.33 -2.28
CA ALA A 97 10.39 -12.10 -1.30
C ALA A 97 10.21 -11.35 0.05
N PHE A 98 11.24 -10.59 0.48
CA PHE A 98 11.20 -9.78 1.70
C PHE A 98 10.77 -8.32 1.45
N SER A 99 10.41 -7.95 0.23
CA SER A 99 9.80 -6.65 -0.07
C SER A 99 8.34 -6.62 0.40
N LEU A 100 7.79 -5.41 0.55
CA LEU A 100 6.37 -5.24 0.89
C LEU A 100 5.45 -6.01 -0.08
N PHE A 101 5.72 -5.91 -1.37
CA PHE A 101 4.96 -6.58 -2.42
C PHE A 101 5.10 -8.10 -2.38
N GLY A 102 6.31 -8.61 -2.17
CA GLY A 102 6.55 -10.05 -2.04
C GLY A 102 5.87 -10.66 -0.81
N ILE A 103 5.83 -9.91 0.32
CA ILE A 103 5.11 -10.32 1.52
C ILE A 103 3.59 -10.34 1.28
N ILE A 104 3.03 -9.34 0.59
CA ILE A 104 1.62 -9.30 0.20
C ILE A 104 1.26 -10.50 -0.69
N ASP A 105 2.09 -10.80 -1.69
CA ASP A 105 1.90 -11.95 -2.58
C ASP A 105 1.93 -13.26 -1.80
N PHE A 106 2.87 -13.43 -0.89
CA PHE A 106 2.97 -14.61 -0.02
C PHE A 106 1.74 -14.74 0.88
N LEU A 107 1.35 -13.68 1.61
CA LEU A 107 0.16 -13.68 2.47
C LEU A 107 -1.13 -13.99 1.73
N SER A 108 -1.20 -13.61 0.46
CA SER A 108 -2.37 -13.89 -0.39
C SER A 108 -2.57 -15.38 -0.71
N THR A 109 -1.49 -16.16 -0.72
CA THR A 109 -1.48 -17.59 -1.06
C THR A 109 -1.38 -18.51 0.16
N PHE A 110 -0.68 -18.06 1.20
CA PHE A 110 -0.37 -18.82 2.42
C PHE A 110 -1.58 -19.46 3.13
N PRO A 111 -2.76 -18.81 3.25
CA PRO A 111 -3.87 -19.33 4.05
C PRO A 111 -4.33 -20.75 3.69
N ILE A 112 -4.37 -21.09 2.41
CA ILE A 112 -4.79 -22.42 1.99
C ILE A 112 -3.74 -23.47 2.35
N TYR A 113 -2.46 -23.21 2.12
CA TYR A 113 -1.38 -24.15 2.46
C TYR A 113 -1.32 -24.41 3.96
N PHE A 114 -1.50 -23.36 4.77
CA PHE A 114 -1.57 -23.51 6.22
C PHE A 114 -2.73 -24.40 6.66
N SER A 115 -3.90 -24.28 6.02
CA SER A 115 -5.07 -25.11 6.33
C SER A 115 -4.86 -26.60 6.03
N PHE A 116 -3.99 -26.95 5.08
CA PHE A 116 -3.62 -28.33 4.78
C PHE A 116 -2.67 -28.93 5.83
N ILE A 117 -1.76 -28.11 6.38
CA ILE A 117 -0.75 -28.54 7.36
C ILE A 117 -1.41 -28.79 8.74
N PHE A 118 -2.32 -27.92 9.13
CA PHE A 118 -2.94 -27.93 10.47
C PHE A 118 -4.39 -28.45 10.43
N LYS A 119 -4.54 -29.74 10.13
CA LYS A 119 -5.83 -30.47 10.14
C LYS A 119 -6.13 -31.04 11.54
N GLY A 120 -6.56 -30.22 12.51
CA GLY A 120 -6.93 -30.70 13.83
C GLY A 120 -7.98 -29.83 14.51
N ALA A 121 -8.85 -30.44 15.31
CA ALA A 121 -9.94 -29.74 16.03
C ALA A 121 -9.44 -28.59 16.93
N ARG A 122 -8.22 -28.68 17.43
CA ARG A 122 -7.59 -27.65 18.26
C ARG A 122 -7.28 -26.36 17.50
N PHE A 123 -7.21 -26.41 16.16
CA PHE A 123 -6.86 -25.25 15.31
C PHE A 123 -8.09 -24.61 14.65
N PHE A 124 -9.30 -24.96 15.04
CA PHE A 124 -10.52 -24.45 14.39
C PHE A 124 -10.64 -22.91 14.43
N LEU A 125 -10.25 -22.31 15.56
CA LEU A 125 -10.19 -20.85 15.68
C LEU A 125 -9.11 -20.24 14.78
N ALA A 126 -7.93 -20.85 14.72
CA ALA A 126 -6.83 -20.40 13.86
C ALA A 126 -7.22 -20.49 12.37
N LEU A 127 -7.91 -21.55 11.96
CA LEU A 127 -8.42 -21.70 10.59
C LEU A 127 -9.42 -20.62 10.20
N ARG A 128 -10.23 -20.14 11.17
CA ARG A 128 -11.16 -19.02 10.94
C ARG A 128 -10.41 -17.69 10.74
N ILE A 129 -9.40 -17.41 11.56
CA ILE A 129 -8.55 -16.21 11.44
C ILE A 129 -7.78 -16.23 10.11
N ILE A 130 -7.22 -17.38 9.75
CA ILE A 130 -6.48 -17.55 8.49
C ILE A 130 -7.37 -17.31 7.28
N ARG A 131 -8.67 -17.64 7.37
CA ARG A 131 -9.63 -17.31 6.31
C ARG A 131 -9.74 -15.80 6.10
N VAL A 132 -9.69 -14.99 7.18
CA VAL A 132 -9.73 -13.53 7.11
C VAL A 132 -8.47 -12.95 6.45
N ILE A 133 -7.32 -13.59 6.62
CA ILE A 133 -6.05 -13.15 6.00
C ILE A 133 -6.14 -13.11 4.47
N ARG A 134 -7.06 -13.84 3.85
CA ARG A 134 -7.30 -13.80 2.39
C ARG A 134 -7.65 -12.40 1.88
N ILE A 135 -8.16 -11.50 2.73
CA ILE A 135 -8.45 -10.11 2.37
C ILE A 135 -7.18 -9.37 1.90
N PHE A 136 -5.99 -9.80 2.33
CA PHE A 136 -4.72 -9.22 1.89
C PHE A 136 -4.48 -9.30 0.39
N ARG A 137 -5.26 -10.15 -0.34
CA ARG A 137 -5.26 -10.17 -1.81
C ARG A 137 -5.61 -8.82 -2.42
N VAL A 138 -6.43 -8.00 -1.75
CA VAL A 138 -6.75 -6.63 -2.17
C VAL A 138 -5.50 -5.78 -2.31
N PHE A 139 -4.52 -5.97 -1.43
CA PHE A 139 -3.29 -5.18 -1.49
C PHE A 139 -2.42 -5.47 -2.71
N LYS A 140 -2.66 -6.58 -3.44
CA LYS A 140 -2.03 -6.82 -4.74
C LYS A 140 -2.36 -5.73 -5.76
N LEU A 141 -3.49 -5.03 -5.60
CA LEU A 141 -3.86 -3.91 -6.46
C LEU A 141 -2.84 -2.76 -6.41
N PHE A 142 -2.12 -2.59 -5.31
CA PHE A 142 -1.06 -1.58 -5.21
C PHE A 142 0.09 -1.80 -6.21
N ASN A 143 0.31 -3.04 -6.65
CA ASN A 143 1.34 -3.36 -7.65
C ASN A 143 1.04 -2.76 -9.03
N PHE A 144 -0.24 -2.48 -9.33
CA PHE A 144 -0.70 -1.95 -10.61
C PHE A 144 -0.79 -0.43 -10.64
N LEU A 145 -0.60 0.21 -9.48
CA LEU A 145 -0.61 1.66 -9.37
C LEU A 145 0.83 2.16 -9.44
N ASN A 146 1.28 2.59 -10.62
CA ASN A 146 2.60 3.24 -10.78
C ASN A 146 2.77 4.39 -9.77
N GLU A 147 1.71 5.12 -9.50
CA GLU A 147 1.64 6.18 -8.49
C GLU A 147 1.76 5.63 -7.05
N GLY A 148 1.37 4.36 -6.82
CA GLY A 148 1.47 3.72 -5.51
C GLY A 148 2.90 3.62 -5.00
N HIS A 149 3.87 3.40 -5.88
CA HIS A 149 5.29 3.37 -5.53
C HIS A 149 5.78 4.77 -5.09
N ASN A 150 5.41 5.81 -5.82
CA ASN A 150 5.73 7.20 -5.48
C ASN A 150 5.09 7.61 -4.15
N LEU A 151 3.85 7.20 -3.91
CA LEU A 151 3.16 7.41 -2.64
C LEU A 151 3.90 6.72 -1.48
N LEU A 152 4.31 5.46 -1.65
CA LEU A 152 5.05 4.73 -0.62
C LEU A 152 6.40 5.37 -0.32
N LEU A 153 7.12 5.86 -1.34
CA LEU A 153 8.36 6.61 -1.15
C LEU A 153 8.10 7.91 -0.37
N ALA A 154 7.12 8.71 -0.77
CA ALA A 154 6.76 9.95 -0.09
C ALA A 154 6.34 9.72 1.37
N LEU A 155 5.58 8.64 1.63
CA LEU A 155 5.22 8.23 3.00
C LEU A 155 6.46 7.83 3.81
N LYS A 156 7.37 7.04 3.23
CA LYS A 156 8.61 6.62 3.89
C LYS A 156 9.48 7.81 4.26
N ASP A 157 9.63 8.78 3.37
CA ASP A 157 10.41 10.00 3.61
C ASP A 157 9.76 10.90 4.66
N SER A 158 8.42 10.85 4.78
CA SER A 158 7.66 11.61 5.76
C SER A 158 7.43 10.88 7.07
N MET A 159 7.75 9.59 7.16
CA MET A 159 7.37 8.71 8.28
C MET A 159 7.81 9.28 9.64
N ARG A 160 9.02 9.83 9.72
CA ARG A 160 9.52 10.43 10.98
C ARG A 160 8.63 11.58 11.46
N LYS A 161 8.17 12.44 10.56
CA LYS A 161 7.30 13.57 10.88
C LYS A 161 5.91 13.10 11.26
N ILE A 162 5.39 12.10 10.54
CA ILE A 162 4.09 11.48 10.79
C ILE A 162 4.07 10.81 12.17
N VAL A 163 5.10 10.04 12.53
CA VAL A 163 5.20 9.36 13.83
C VAL A 163 5.25 10.37 14.98
N VAL A 164 6.09 11.41 14.85
CA VAL A 164 6.18 12.48 15.88
C VAL A 164 4.83 13.18 16.06
N PHE A 165 4.16 13.51 14.96
CA PHE A 165 2.83 14.11 15.00
C PHE A 165 1.79 13.16 15.63
N PHE A 166 1.81 11.88 15.27
CA PHE A 166 0.90 10.88 15.84
C PHE A 166 1.09 10.72 17.36
N LEU A 167 2.34 10.67 17.83
CA LEU A 167 2.64 10.64 19.27
C LEU A 167 2.11 11.89 19.99
N PHE A 168 2.25 13.07 19.36
CA PHE A 168 1.68 14.31 19.91
C PHE A 168 0.16 14.22 20.03
N ILE A 169 -0.54 13.70 19.01
CA ILE A 169 -1.99 13.49 19.07
C ILE A 169 -2.38 12.50 20.17
N VAL A 170 -1.63 11.41 20.35
CA VAL A 170 -1.90 10.45 21.43
C VAL A 170 -1.84 11.13 22.81
N VAL A 171 -0.84 11.99 23.03
CA VAL A 171 -0.72 12.74 24.27
C VAL A 171 -1.91 13.69 24.47
N ILE A 172 -2.32 14.41 23.41
CA ILE A 172 -3.51 15.30 23.46
C ILE A 172 -4.78 14.52 23.79
N VAL A 173 -5.01 13.40 23.11
CA VAL A 173 -6.19 12.56 23.31
C VAL A 173 -6.28 12.05 24.76
N ILE A 174 -5.16 11.54 25.30
CA ILE A 174 -5.09 11.09 26.70
C ILE A 174 -5.37 12.25 27.65
N SER A 175 -4.78 13.41 27.40
CA SER A 175 -4.96 14.60 28.25
C SER A 175 -6.42 15.09 28.24
N ILE A 176 -7.02 15.18 27.04
CA ILE A 176 -8.44 15.61 26.88
C ILE A 176 -9.38 14.58 27.49
N GLY A 177 -9.17 13.28 27.24
CA GLY A 177 -9.99 12.22 27.83
C GLY A 177 -9.94 12.24 29.35
N THR A 178 -8.75 12.39 29.93
CA THR A 178 -8.59 12.50 31.39
C THR A 178 -9.26 13.76 31.94
N LEU A 179 -9.10 14.89 31.26
CA LEU A 179 -9.77 16.15 31.66
C LEU A 179 -11.29 16.02 31.63
N MET A 180 -11.85 15.42 30.58
CA MET A 180 -13.26 15.18 30.42
C MET A 180 -13.79 14.25 31.52
N TYR A 181 -13.04 13.19 31.86
CA TYR A 181 -13.36 12.30 32.97
C TYR A 181 -13.51 13.10 34.31
N ILE A 182 -12.55 13.97 34.64
CA ILE A 182 -12.58 14.77 35.87
C ILE A 182 -13.77 15.69 35.89
N ILE A 183 -14.17 16.26 34.76
CA ILE A 183 -15.31 17.22 34.68
C ILE A 183 -16.66 16.49 34.80
N GLU A 184 -16.81 15.34 34.17
CA GLU A 184 -18.10 14.67 33.99
C GLU A 184 -18.36 13.56 35.03
N ASN A 185 -17.31 12.92 35.59
CA ASN A 185 -17.47 11.75 36.47
C ASN A 185 -18.31 11.98 37.71
N ASN A 186 -18.42 13.21 38.22
CA ASN A 186 -19.19 13.52 39.40
C ASN A 186 -20.72 13.67 39.14
N HIS A 187 -21.14 13.62 37.88
CA HIS A 187 -22.53 13.74 37.51
C HIS A 187 -23.19 12.34 37.48
N PRO A 188 -24.36 12.13 38.18
CA PRO A 188 -24.97 10.80 38.34
C PRO A 188 -25.37 10.12 37.03
N ASP A 189 -25.72 10.90 36.01
CA ASP A 189 -26.11 10.39 34.68
C ASP A 189 -24.97 10.37 33.67
N SER A 190 -23.73 10.58 34.13
CA SER A 190 -22.56 10.65 33.24
C SER A 190 -22.16 9.29 32.67
N GLN A 191 -21.87 9.27 31.39
CA GLN A 191 -21.33 8.11 30.69
C GLN A 191 -19.79 8.03 30.74
N PHE A 192 -19.14 9.05 31.32
CA PHE A 192 -17.69 9.09 31.52
C PHE A 192 -17.28 8.35 32.81
N VAL A 193 -17.49 7.03 32.81
CA VAL A 193 -17.35 6.19 34.01
C VAL A 193 -15.91 5.92 34.41
N ASP A 194 -14.99 5.99 33.46
CA ASP A 194 -13.55 5.77 33.64
C ASP A 194 -12.71 6.52 32.61
N ILE A 195 -11.39 6.57 32.84
CA ILE A 195 -10.43 7.24 31.94
C ILE A 195 -10.36 6.58 30.55
N PRO A 196 -10.29 5.23 30.41
CA PRO A 196 -10.30 4.58 29.09
C PRO A 196 -11.53 4.93 28.25
N THR A 197 -12.72 4.93 28.84
CA THR A 197 -13.96 5.31 28.17
C THR A 197 -13.94 6.77 27.73
N SER A 198 -13.38 7.65 28.56
CA SER A 198 -13.22 9.07 28.24
C SER A 198 -12.19 9.30 27.13
N ILE A 199 -11.10 8.51 27.09
CA ILE A 199 -10.13 8.52 25.99
C ILE A 199 -10.79 8.04 24.70
N TYR A 200 -11.60 6.98 24.74
CA TYR A 200 -12.37 6.52 23.58
C TYR A 200 -13.25 7.65 23.02
N TRP A 201 -13.99 8.36 23.87
CA TRP A 201 -14.77 9.52 23.47
C TRP A 201 -13.90 10.60 22.81
N ALA A 202 -12.73 10.90 23.38
CA ALA A 202 -11.82 11.90 22.83
C ALA A 202 -11.32 11.49 21.44
N ILE A 203 -10.97 10.19 21.21
CA ILE A 203 -10.59 9.65 19.91
C ILE A 203 -11.74 9.82 18.92
N VAL A 204 -12.95 9.37 19.26
CA VAL A 204 -14.13 9.41 18.39
C VAL A 204 -14.49 10.85 18.00
N THR A 205 -14.35 11.79 18.94
CA THR A 205 -14.63 13.21 18.72
C THR A 205 -13.54 13.87 17.85
N MET A 206 -12.26 13.69 18.20
CA MET A 206 -11.15 14.28 17.44
C MET A 206 -11.00 13.73 16.03
N THR A 207 -11.33 12.46 15.81
CA THR A 207 -11.35 11.87 14.47
C THR A 207 -12.59 12.24 13.65
N THR A 208 -13.48 13.06 14.19
CA THR A 208 -14.74 13.51 13.56
C THR A 208 -15.74 12.38 13.27
N VAL A 209 -15.62 11.22 13.92
CA VAL A 209 -16.56 10.10 13.79
C VAL A 209 -17.87 10.40 14.51
N GLY A 210 -17.82 10.77 15.79
CA GLY A 210 -18.95 11.28 16.56
C GLY A 210 -20.11 10.28 16.68
N TYR A 211 -19.89 9.07 17.19
CA TYR A 211 -20.97 8.07 17.36
C TYR A 211 -22.12 8.56 18.21
N GLY A 212 -21.88 9.48 19.17
CA GLY A 212 -22.88 10.00 20.05
C GLY A 212 -23.33 9.04 21.18
N ASP A 213 -22.62 7.94 21.33
CA ASP A 213 -22.81 6.95 22.39
C ASP A 213 -22.34 7.45 23.76
N ILE A 214 -21.39 8.38 23.79
CA ILE A 214 -20.89 9.08 24.97
C ILE A 214 -20.94 10.58 24.68
N THR A 215 -21.64 11.34 25.50
CA THR A 215 -21.78 12.78 25.32
C THR A 215 -21.70 13.50 26.67
N PRO A 216 -21.05 14.69 26.75
CA PRO A 216 -20.94 15.44 27.97
C PRO A 216 -22.32 16.05 28.36
N ILE A 217 -22.62 16.01 29.65
CA ILE A 217 -23.89 16.50 30.25
C ILE A 217 -23.67 17.88 30.79
N THR A 218 -22.52 18.15 31.42
CA THR A 218 -22.22 19.43 32.05
C THR A 218 -22.01 20.55 31.04
N GLN A 219 -22.26 21.78 31.40
CA GLN A 219 -22.00 22.93 30.53
C GLN A 219 -20.53 23.10 30.21
N VAL A 220 -19.65 22.84 31.19
CA VAL A 220 -18.21 22.90 31.04
C VAL A 220 -17.73 21.80 30.07
N GLY A 221 -18.22 20.56 30.20
CA GLY A 221 -17.93 19.47 29.32
C GLY A 221 -18.39 19.73 27.89
N ARG A 222 -19.56 20.32 27.68
CA ARG A 222 -20.06 20.71 26.34
C ARG A 222 -19.21 21.79 25.70
N PHE A 223 -18.78 22.80 26.48
CA PHE A 223 -17.86 23.83 25.99
C PHE A 223 -16.51 23.21 25.58
N LEU A 224 -15.94 22.37 26.43
CA LEU A 224 -14.69 21.65 26.12
C LEU A 224 -14.86 20.79 24.88
N SER A 225 -15.97 20.08 24.72
CA SER A 225 -16.28 19.32 23.49
C SER A 225 -16.19 20.17 22.23
N ALA A 226 -16.79 21.35 22.25
CA ALA A 226 -16.74 22.25 21.09
C ALA A 226 -15.30 22.63 20.73
N VAL A 227 -14.46 22.93 21.73
CA VAL A 227 -13.04 23.19 21.52
C VAL A 227 -12.31 21.98 20.94
N VAL A 228 -12.59 20.77 21.48
CA VAL A 228 -11.99 19.51 21.00
C VAL A 228 -12.38 19.21 19.55
N MET A 229 -13.62 19.46 19.15
CA MET A 229 -14.09 19.29 17.78
C MET A 229 -13.33 20.21 16.81
N LEU A 230 -13.08 21.48 17.19
CA LEU A 230 -12.30 22.41 16.39
C LEU A 230 -10.84 21.97 16.25
N ILE A 231 -10.23 21.49 17.35
CA ILE A 231 -8.88 20.92 17.33
C ILE A 231 -8.84 19.66 16.43
N GLY A 232 -9.85 18.79 16.53
CA GLY A 232 -9.96 17.59 15.71
C GLY A 232 -9.95 17.89 14.21
N TYR A 233 -10.65 18.92 13.79
CA TYR A 233 -10.64 19.35 12.38
C TYR A 233 -9.21 19.74 11.90
N THR A 234 -8.46 20.48 12.69
CA THR A 234 -7.10 20.89 12.34
C THR A 234 -6.11 19.72 12.36
N THR A 235 -6.38 18.71 13.18
CA THR A 235 -5.54 17.52 13.31
C THR A 235 -5.45 16.71 12.02
N ILE A 236 -6.50 16.69 11.20
CA ILE A 236 -6.48 15.98 9.90
C ILE A 236 -5.67 16.74 8.86
N ALA A 237 -5.65 18.07 8.92
CA ALA A 237 -4.98 18.91 7.94
C ALA A 237 -3.45 18.75 7.95
N VAL A 238 -2.83 18.54 9.11
CA VAL A 238 -1.38 18.49 9.26
C VAL A 238 -0.74 17.26 8.57
N PRO A 239 -1.17 16.00 8.81
CA PRO A 239 -0.63 14.85 8.09
C PRO A 239 -0.85 14.95 6.58
N THR A 240 -2.03 15.41 6.17
CA THR A 240 -2.35 15.60 4.75
C THR A 240 -1.39 16.58 4.11
N GLY A 241 -1.12 17.72 4.75
CA GLY A 241 -0.14 18.69 4.28
C GLY A 241 1.28 18.15 4.20
N ILE A 242 1.73 17.40 5.21
CA ILE A 242 3.06 16.77 5.22
C ILE A 242 3.21 15.79 4.03
N VAL A 243 2.21 14.94 3.80
CA VAL A 243 2.23 13.97 2.70
C VAL A 243 2.17 14.68 1.34
N SER A 244 1.29 15.67 1.19
CA SER A 244 1.16 16.46 -0.05
C SER A 244 2.46 17.16 -0.45
N VAL A 245 3.14 17.79 0.50
CA VAL A 245 4.45 18.44 0.25
C VAL A 245 5.52 17.41 -0.12
N SER A 246 5.51 16.24 0.52
CA SER A 246 6.48 15.17 0.20
C SER A 246 6.21 14.57 -1.16
N MET A 247 4.96 14.37 -1.54
CA MET A 247 4.59 13.94 -2.89
C MET A 247 5.03 14.94 -3.95
N ALA A 248 4.75 16.23 -3.73
CA ALA A 248 5.18 17.29 -4.65
C ALA A 248 6.71 17.31 -4.84
N LYS A 249 7.47 17.11 -3.76
CA LYS A 249 8.94 16.99 -3.83
C LYS A 249 9.38 15.75 -4.61
N THR A 250 8.75 14.61 -4.39
CA THR A 250 9.07 13.36 -5.10
C THR A 250 8.74 13.48 -6.59
N TYR A 251 7.62 14.12 -6.91
CA TYR A 251 7.20 14.34 -8.30
C TYR A 251 8.09 15.37 -9.04
N ASN A 252 8.50 16.42 -8.34
CA ASN A 252 9.37 17.47 -8.89
C ASN A 252 10.86 17.11 -8.87
N LYS A 253 11.24 15.96 -8.31
CA LYS A 253 12.62 15.48 -8.35
C LYS A 253 12.96 15.07 -9.78
N LYS A 254 13.24 16.06 -10.62
CA LYS A 254 13.80 15.87 -11.97
C LYS A 254 15.17 15.24 -11.78
N ASN A 255 15.33 13.99 -12.16
CA ASN A 255 16.63 13.35 -12.29
C ASN A 255 17.38 14.08 -13.42
N ARG A 256 18.07 15.17 -13.11
CA ARG A 256 18.90 15.88 -14.09
C ARG A 256 20.10 15.02 -14.42
N ILE A 257 20.18 14.59 -15.67
CA ILE A 257 21.32 13.83 -16.17
C ILE A 257 22.35 14.80 -16.75
N CYS A 258 23.56 14.77 -16.22
CA CYS A 258 24.63 15.60 -16.74
C CYS A 258 24.90 15.29 -18.22
N PRO A 259 24.87 16.26 -19.14
CA PRO A 259 25.06 16.03 -20.57
C PRO A 259 26.48 15.51 -20.90
N LYS A 260 27.46 15.77 -20.05
CA LYS A 260 28.86 15.38 -20.29
C LYS A 260 29.23 14.03 -19.69
N CYS A 261 28.84 13.71 -18.45
CA CYS A 261 29.24 12.46 -17.78
C CYS A 261 28.11 11.48 -17.57
N HIS A 262 26.88 11.81 -17.98
CA HIS A 262 25.66 11.01 -17.87
C HIS A 262 25.32 10.54 -16.45
N LYS A 263 25.91 11.14 -15.43
CA LYS A 263 25.57 10.86 -14.02
C LYS A 263 24.38 11.71 -13.60
N ILE A 264 23.56 11.12 -12.71
CA ILE A 264 22.38 11.79 -12.14
C ILE A 264 22.84 12.81 -11.11
N GLU A 265 22.41 14.05 -11.27
CA GLU A 265 22.55 15.11 -10.26
C GLU A 265 21.31 15.11 -9.35
N GLU A 266 21.55 14.98 -8.05
CA GLU A 266 20.48 14.89 -7.05
C GLU A 266 19.99 16.25 -6.57
N ASP A 267 20.77 17.30 -6.79
CA ASP A 267 20.41 18.67 -6.41
C ASP A 267 19.70 19.38 -7.56
N ASP A 268 18.43 19.67 -7.37
CA ASP A 268 17.57 20.33 -8.38
C ASP A 268 18.03 21.77 -8.68
N ASN A 269 18.82 22.38 -7.79
CA ASN A 269 19.35 23.75 -7.95
C ASN A 269 20.82 23.77 -8.39
N ALA A 270 21.43 22.62 -8.66
CA ALA A 270 22.83 22.55 -9.08
C ALA A 270 23.02 23.20 -10.45
N LYS A 271 23.82 24.25 -10.53
CA LYS A 271 24.25 24.89 -11.78
C LYS A 271 25.38 24.11 -12.46
N TYR A 272 26.13 23.31 -11.71
CA TYR A 272 27.26 22.54 -12.18
C TYR A 272 27.17 21.10 -11.65
N CYS A 273 27.57 20.14 -12.49
CA CYS A 273 27.62 18.74 -12.08
C CYS A 273 28.68 18.50 -11.00
N ARG A 274 28.29 17.92 -9.86
CA ARG A 274 29.21 17.57 -8.76
C ARG A 274 30.31 16.58 -9.12
N TYR A 275 30.12 15.80 -10.22
CA TYR A 275 31.08 14.78 -10.61
C TYR A 275 32.11 15.25 -11.63
N CYS A 276 31.73 16.14 -12.56
CA CYS A 276 32.62 16.54 -13.66
C CYS A 276 32.76 18.06 -13.83
N GLY A 277 32.06 18.86 -13.01
CA GLY A 277 32.11 20.32 -13.05
C GLY A 277 31.49 20.98 -14.27
N SER A 278 30.86 20.22 -15.19
CA SER A 278 30.19 20.80 -16.36
C SER A 278 28.92 21.56 -15.94
N PRO A 279 28.56 22.67 -16.60
CA PRO A 279 27.29 23.31 -16.39
C PRO A 279 26.14 22.38 -16.76
N ILE A 280 25.07 22.44 -15.97
CA ILE A 280 23.82 21.71 -16.20
C ILE A 280 22.83 22.76 -16.65
N ASP A 281 22.68 22.95 -17.98
CA ASP A 281 21.87 24.02 -18.55
C ASP A 281 20.37 23.79 -18.32
N GLU A 282 19.65 24.90 -18.08
CA GLU A 282 18.19 24.95 -17.94
C GLU A 282 17.44 24.79 -19.30
N GLU A 283 18.16 24.71 -20.42
CA GLU A 283 17.59 24.78 -21.77
C GLU A 283 16.84 23.54 -22.27
N GLN A 284 16.91 22.40 -21.57
CA GLN A 284 16.16 21.19 -21.98
C GLN A 284 14.65 21.23 -21.60
N GLU A 285 14.19 22.32 -21.00
CA GLU A 285 12.79 22.46 -20.58
C GLU A 285 11.88 22.94 -21.73
N ASN A 286 12.43 23.60 -22.74
CA ASN A 286 11.64 24.23 -23.82
C ASN A 286 11.38 23.33 -25.03
N GLU A 287 12.17 22.28 -25.26
CA GLU A 287 11.93 21.40 -26.44
C GLU A 287 10.77 20.42 -26.28
N LYS A 288 10.42 20.02 -25.04
CA LYS A 288 9.29 19.10 -24.82
C LYS A 288 7.93 19.77 -24.68
N THR A 289 7.91 21.08 -24.45
CA THR A 289 6.66 21.86 -24.39
C THR A 289 6.24 22.40 -25.74
N THR A 290 7.16 22.61 -26.67
CA THR A 290 6.86 23.04 -28.04
C THR A 290 6.36 21.91 -28.94
N ASP A 291 6.75 20.66 -28.68
CA ASP A 291 6.31 19.51 -29.49
C ASP A 291 4.88 19.03 -29.16
N LYS A 292 4.37 19.38 -27.96
CA LYS A 292 2.97 19.10 -27.57
C LYS A 292 1.95 20.15 -27.96
N SER A 293 2.41 21.36 -28.33
CA SER A 293 1.51 22.44 -28.76
C SER A 293 1.26 22.46 -30.26
N THR A 294 2.03 21.71 -31.05
CA THR A 294 1.85 21.60 -32.52
C THR A 294 0.99 20.42 -32.97
N GLU A 295 0.63 19.49 -32.06
CA GLU A 295 -0.26 18.35 -32.41
C GLU A 295 -1.76 18.61 -32.13
N ILE A 296 -2.15 19.80 -31.66
CA ILE A 296 -3.56 20.13 -31.34
C ILE A 296 -4.23 21.03 -32.41
N GLU A 297 -3.51 21.42 -33.48
CA GLU A 297 -4.07 22.24 -34.57
C GLU A 297 -4.00 21.55 -35.95
N HIS A 298 -4.43 20.29 -36.05
CA HIS A 298 -4.84 19.73 -37.34
C HIS A 298 -5.94 18.68 -37.18
#